data_5f394486f71a3a15148bb2c713bf8ef8
#
_entry.id   5f394486f71a3a15148bb2c713bf8ef8
#
_cell.length_a   1.000
_cell.length_b   1.000
_cell.length_c   1.000
_cell.angle_alpha   90.00
_cell.angle_beta   90.00
_cell.angle_gamma   90.00
#
_symmetry.space_group_name_H-M   'P 1'
#
loop_
_entity.id
_entity.type
_entity.pdbx_description
1 polymer ?
#
loop_
_entity_poly.entity_id
_entity_poly.type
_entity_poly.pdbx_seq_one_letter_code
_entity_poly.pdbx_strand_id
1 'polypeptide(L)'
;MKINKINKTSSAFTLIELLVVIAIIAILAALAVPALTSALAKAQMSGTMNNGRQLYLAQFQMSNDGAATGDATSAWPGDLIAGGYLPVGNYTAYLNMLLTKGYLKAGDVLKLENAPGSNLKATIDNTTTPPTITSLDTGTAALKVYAVTDQDPSSAIFAVSDNYTYNTTLTAAGVPYGTKGFIVIQKGGNAAVFKEGQAQLAGWGGDKTVFQNQIGMLPGDVAGTIGAEVAAKRLRFP
;
A
#
# COMPACT_ATOMS: atom_id res chain seq x y z
N MET A 1 11.13 -38.59 68.23
CA MET A 1 11.19 -38.22 66.83
C MET A 1 11.56 -36.73 66.73
N LYS A 2 12.82 -36.38 66.41
CA LYS A 2 13.24 -34.96 66.31
C LYS A 2 13.06 -34.49 64.87
N ILE A 3 12.18 -33.51 64.70
CA ILE A 3 11.94 -32.88 63.41
C ILE A 3 13.02 -31.82 63.22
N ASN A 4 13.98 -32.02 62.31
CA ASN A 4 14.93 -31.02 61.87
C ASN A 4 14.21 -29.93 61.07
N LYS A 5 14.06 -28.73 61.61
CA LYS A 5 13.64 -27.53 60.87
C LYS A 5 14.79 -27.14 59.93
N ILE A 6 14.57 -27.32 58.63
CA ILE A 6 15.43 -26.75 57.61
C ILE A 6 15.16 -25.24 57.58
N ASN A 7 16.07 -24.44 58.11
CA ASN A 7 16.02 -22.98 57.93
C ASN A 7 16.34 -22.69 56.45
N LYS A 8 15.30 -22.39 55.64
CA LYS A 8 15.47 -21.78 54.32
C LYS A 8 15.95 -20.35 54.53
N THR A 9 17.21 -20.07 54.24
CA THR A 9 17.74 -18.71 54.12
C THR A 9 17.05 -18.08 52.89
N SER A 10 16.09 -17.21 53.13
CA SER A 10 15.54 -16.36 52.09
C SER A 10 16.57 -15.26 51.77
N SER A 11 17.23 -15.35 50.65
CA SER A 11 18.04 -14.26 50.12
C SER A 11 17.12 -13.08 49.79
N ALA A 12 17.21 -12.00 50.57
CA ALA A 12 16.48 -10.78 50.35
C ALA A 12 17.18 -9.96 49.26
N PHE A 13 16.46 -9.55 48.21
CA PHE A 13 16.94 -8.67 47.14
C PHE A 13 17.28 -7.29 47.73
N THR A 14 18.45 -6.77 47.43
CA THR A 14 18.83 -5.42 47.81
C THR A 14 18.20 -4.39 46.88
N LEU A 15 17.91 -3.19 47.38
CA LEU A 15 17.32 -2.09 46.59
C LEU A 15 18.22 -1.69 45.40
N ILE A 16 19.57 -1.80 45.63
CA ILE A 16 20.55 -1.48 44.58
C ILE A 16 20.59 -2.53 43.45
N GLU A 17 20.41 -3.81 43.76
CA GLU A 17 20.34 -4.86 42.73
C GLU A 17 19.10 -4.65 41.83
N LEU A 18 17.97 -4.29 42.41
CA LEU A 18 16.78 -3.98 41.64
C LEU A 18 16.98 -2.74 40.78
N LEU A 19 17.60 -1.68 41.34
CA LEU A 19 17.83 -0.41 40.62
C LEU A 19 18.77 -0.62 39.42
N VAL A 20 19.87 -1.40 39.59
CA VAL A 20 20.78 -1.68 38.49
C VAL A 20 20.09 -2.46 37.36
N VAL A 21 19.27 -3.45 37.70
CA VAL A 21 18.52 -4.22 36.68
C VAL A 21 17.60 -3.35 35.88
N ILE A 22 16.79 -2.49 36.53
CA ILE A 22 15.89 -1.60 35.78
C ILE A 22 16.65 -0.56 34.95
N ALA A 23 17.80 -0.08 35.41
CA ALA A 23 18.66 0.82 34.65
C ALA A 23 19.21 0.14 33.38
N ILE A 24 19.65 -1.10 33.46
CA ILE A 24 20.11 -1.86 32.30
C ILE A 24 18.98 -2.12 31.32
N ILE A 25 17.80 -2.52 31.81
CA ILE A 25 16.61 -2.72 30.95
C ILE A 25 16.22 -1.42 30.26
N ALA A 26 16.23 -0.29 30.95
CA ALA A 26 15.92 1.01 30.38
C ALA A 26 16.87 1.40 29.25
N ILE A 27 18.17 1.17 29.41
CA ILE A 27 19.19 1.43 28.38
C ILE A 27 18.96 0.52 27.16
N LEU A 28 18.76 -0.77 27.39
CA LEU A 28 18.51 -1.72 26.31
C LEU A 28 17.22 -1.38 25.55
N ALA A 29 16.14 -1.04 26.26
CA ALA A 29 14.87 -0.62 25.66
C ALA A 29 15.03 0.66 24.82
N ALA A 30 15.78 1.65 25.34
CA ALA A 30 16.01 2.92 24.62
C ALA A 30 16.69 2.72 23.25
N LEU A 31 17.56 1.71 23.12
CA LEU A 31 18.22 1.37 21.86
C LEU A 31 17.36 0.45 20.97
N ALA A 32 16.59 -0.46 21.57
CA ALA A 32 15.82 -1.45 20.84
C ALA A 32 14.52 -0.88 20.22
N VAL A 33 13.82 0.02 20.91
CA VAL A 33 12.51 0.53 20.46
C VAL A 33 12.57 1.25 19.11
N PRO A 34 13.53 2.17 18.83
CA PRO A 34 13.59 2.83 17.52
C PRO A 34 13.89 1.86 16.38
N ALA A 35 14.73 0.87 16.60
CA ALA A 35 15.06 -0.17 15.62
C ALA A 35 13.83 -1.06 15.31
N LEU A 36 13.10 -1.46 16.35
CA LEU A 36 11.91 -2.29 16.23
C LEU A 36 10.78 -1.55 15.47
N THR A 37 10.54 -0.27 15.76
CA THR A 37 9.53 0.53 15.06
C THR A 37 9.85 0.68 13.57
N SER A 38 11.13 0.86 13.22
CA SER A 38 11.58 0.91 11.82
C SER A 38 11.38 -0.44 11.11
N ALA A 39 11.75 -1.54 11.77
CA ALA A 39 11.56 -2.89 11.23
C ALA A 39 10.08 -3.22 11.01
N LEU A 40 9.21 -2.85 11.97
CA LEU A 40 7.77 -3.06 11.88
C LEU A 40 7.17 -2.28 10.69
N ALA A 41 7.56 -1.02 10.49
CA ALA A 41 7.10 -0.23 9.35
C ALA A 41 7.49 -0.87 8.01
N LYS A 42 8.70 -1.40 7.87
CA LYS A 42 9.15 -2.11 6.66
C LYS A 42 8.36 -3.40 6.42
N ALA A 43 8.08 -4.16 7.48
CA ALA A 43 7.26 -5.37 7.37
C ALA A 43 5.83 -5.05 6.92
N GLN A 44 5.23 -3.99 7.46
CA GLN A 44 3.91 -3.51 7.06
C GLN A 44 3.88 -3.03 5.61
N MET A 45 4.89 -2.28 5.15
CA MET A 45 5.01 -1.88 3.75
C MET A 45 5.12 -3.09 2.82
N SER A 46 5.88 -4.11 3.21
CA SER A 46 5.97 -5.36 2.45
C SER A 46 4.63 -6.08 2.35
N GLY A 47 3.84 -6.09 3.44
CA GLY A 47 2.48 -6.62 3.43
C GLY A 47 1.56 -5.88 2.47
N THR A 48 1.53 -4.55 2.54
CA THR A 48 0.72 -3.72 1.62
C THR A 48 1.21 -3.82 0.17
N MET A 49 2.51 -3.95 -0.06
CA MET A 49 3.03 -4.22 -1.41
C MET A 49 2.51 -5.54 -1.96
N ASN A 50 2.44 -6.60 -1.15
CA ASN A 50 1.87 -7.88 -1.57
C ASN A 50 0.37 -7.78 -1.85
N ASN A 51 -0.36 -7.00 -1.05
CA ASN A 51 -1.77 -6.70 -1.29
C ASN A 51 -1.95 -5.97 -2.63
N GLY A 52 -1.14 -4.96 -2.90
CA GLY A 52 -1.17 -4.24 -4.17
C GLY A 52 -0.82 -5.13 -5.38
N ARG A 53 0.06 -6.12 -5.21
CA ARG A 53 0.30 -7.14 -6.24
C ARG A 53 -0.93 -8.00 -6.49
N GLN A 54 -1.72 -8.34 -5.47
CA GLN A 54 -2.97 -9.09 -5.65
C GLN A 54 -3.99 -8.25 -6.43
N LEU A 55 -4.11 -6.95 -6.11
CA LEU A 55 -4.95 -6.02 -6.87
C LEU A 55 -4.50 -5.93 -8.33
N TYR A 56 -3.19 -5.80 -8.55
CA TYR A 56 -2.61 -5.82 -9.90
C TYR A 56 -2.94 -7.11 -10.66
N LEU A 57 -2.78 -8.28 -10.03
CA LEU A 57 -3.06 -9.58 -10.68
C LEU A 57 -4.54 -9.71 -11.05
N ALA A 58 -5.45 -9.25 -10.20
CA ALA A 58 -6.89 -9.23 -10.49
C ALA A 58 -7.19 -8.34 -11.71
N GLN A 59 -6.60 -7.15 -11.75
CA GLN A 59 -6.71 -6.24 -12.90
C GLN A 59 -6.10 -6.81 -14.18
N PHE A 60 -4.92 -7.40 -14.08
CA PHE A 60 -4.21 -7.99 -15.21
C PHE A 60 -5.00 -9.16 -15.81
N GLN A 61 -5.55 -10.03 -14.97
CA GLN A 61 -6.43 -11.12 -15.43
C GLN A 61 -7.66 -10.58 -16.14
N MET A 62 -8.34 -9.57 -15.55
CA MET A 62 -9.50 -8.94 -16.16
C MET A 62 -9.18 -8.37 -17.55
N SER A 63 -8.08 -7.65 -17.69
CA SER A 63 -7.70 -7.07 -18.99
C SER A 63 -7.31 -8.12 -20.02
N ASN A 64 -6.65 -9.21 -19.62
CA ASN A 64 -6.32 -10.31 -20.53
C ASN A 64 -7.56 -11.08 -21.00
N ASP A 65 -8.49 -11.35 -20.11
CA ASP A 65 -9.75 -12.02 -20.46
C ASP A 65 -10.58 -11.14 -21.38
N GLY A 66 -10.61 -9.82 -21.13
CA GLY A 66 -11.26 -8.86 -22.02
C GLY A 66 -10.63 -8.81 -23.42
N ALA A 67 -9.32 -8.80 -23.49
CA ALA A 67 -8.60 -8.86 -24.77
C ALA A 67 -8.85 -10.18 -25.51
N ALA A 68 -8.92 -11.29 -24.79
CA ALA A 68 -9.17 -12.61 -25.38
C ALA A 68 -10.61 -12.80 -25.88
N THR A 69 -11.59 -12.17 -25.20
CA THR A 69 -13.02 -12.31 -25.51
C THR A 69 -13.62 -11.17 -26.33
N GLY A 70 -12.88 -10.07 -26.49
CA GLY A 70 -13.37 -8.83 -27.11
C GLY A 70 -14.31 -8.04 -26.20
N ASP A 71 -14.29 -8.29 -24.87
CA ASP A 71 -15.12 -7.58 -23.91
C ASP A 71 -14.48 -6.24 -23.52
N ALA A 72 -14.94 -5.14 -24.13
CA ALA A 72 -14.47 -3.80 -23.84
C ALA A 72 -14.71 -3.35 -22.39
N THR A 73 -15.61 -4.02 -21.64
CA THR A 73 -15.87 -3.74 -20.22
C THR A 73 -14.87 -4.46 -19.29
N SER A 74 -13.93 -5.21 -19.84
CA SER A 74 -12.84 -5.93 -19.14
C SER A 74 -11.49 -5.47 -19.69
N ALA A 75 -11.09 -4.24 -19.33
CA ALA A 75 -9.88 -3.61 -19.84
C ALA A 75 -9.08 -2.93 -18.73
N TRP A 76 -7.96 -2.30 -19.05
CA TRP A 76 -7.21 -1.49 -18.11
C TRP A 76 -8.03 -0.27 -17.65
N PRO A 77 -7.78 0.28 -16.44
CA PRO A 77 -8.60 1.36 -15.89
C PRO A 77 -8.73 2.59 -16.80
N GLY A 78 -7.66 2.95 -17.51
CA GLY A 78 -7.68 4.08 -18.43
C GLY A 78 -8.54 3.83 -19.65
N ASP A 79 -8.53 2.61 -20.20
CA ASP A 79 -9.37 2.20 -21.33
C ASP A 79 -10.84 2.12 -20.90
N LEU A 80 -11.14 1.65 -19.69
CA LEU A 80 -12.47 1.63 -19.12
C LEU A 80 -13.04 3.04 -18.95
N ILE A 81 -12.22 4.00 -18.51
CA ILE A 81 -12.62 5.41 -18.40
C ILE A 81 -12.86 6.00 -19.78
N ALA A 82 -11.94 5.76 -20.72
CA ALA A 82 -12.08 6.27 -22.10
C ALA A 82 -13.30 5.70 -22.81
N GLY A 83 -13.65 4.44 -22.53
CA GLY A 83 -14.85 3.78 -23.06
C GLY A 83 -16.16 4.16 -22.35
N GLY A 84 -16.10 4.97 -21.29
CA GLY A 84 -17.29 5.36 -20.51
C GLY A 84 -17.82 4.26 -19.58
N TYR A 85 -17.10 3.16 -19.40
CA TYR A 85 -17.49 2.05 -18.51
C TYR A 85 -17.15 2.29 -17.04
N LEU A 86 -16.16 3.15 -16.77
CA LEU A 86 -15.73 3.52 -15.43
C LEU A 86 -15.75 5.04 -15.26
N PRO A 87 -16.48 5.58 -14.26
CA PRO A 87 -16.45 7.01 -13.97
C PRO A 87 -15.06 7.48 -13.53
N VAL A 88 -14.64 8.63 -14.00
CA VAL A 88 -13.35 9.24 -13.63
C VAL A 88 -13.26 9.42 -12.11
N GLY A 89 -12.15 9.02 -11.54
CA GLY A 89 -11.86 9.18 -10.10
C GLY A 89 -12.65 8.27 -9.16
N ASN A 90 -13.55 7.42 -9.68
CA ASN A 90 -14.42 6.60 -8.83
C ASN A 90 -13.76 5.26 -8.48
N TYR A 91 -13.07 5.24 -7.34
CA TYR A 91 -12.39 4.04 -6.85
C TYR A 91 -13.34 2.92 -6.44
N THR A 92 -14.49 3.27 -5.83
CA THR A 92 -15.52 2.28 -5.46
C THR A 92 -16.08 1.56 -6.69
N ALA A 93 -16.36 2.29 -7.76
CA ALA A 93 -16.82 1.69 -9.01
C ALA A 93 -15.77 0.75 -9.62
N TYR A 94 -14.51 1.15 -9.56
CA TYR A 94 -13.39 0.30 -10.00
C TYR A 94 -13.31 -1.01 -9.22
N LEU A 95 -13.33 -0.96 -7.89
CA LEU A 95 -13.30 -2.16 -7.07
C LEU A 95 -14.53 -3.05 -7.32
N ASN A 96 -15.72 -2.45 -7.45
CA ASN A 96 -16.94 -3.18 -7.78
C ASN A 96 -16.87 -3.87 -9.14
N MET A 97 -16.20 -3.29 -10.11
CA MET A 97 -16.01 -3.94 -11.42
C MET A 97 -15.17 -5.22 -11.27
N LEU A 98 -14.10 -5.21 -10.50
CA LEU A 98 -13.30 -6.40 -10.20
C LEU A 98 -14.09 -7.46 -9.39
N LEU A 99 -14.96 -7.01 -8.47
CA LEU A 99 -15.83 -7.88 -7.69
C LEU A 99 -16.90 -8.55 -8.55
N THR A 100 -17.65 -7.77 -9.32
CA THR A 100 -18.79 -8.26 -10.13
C THR A 100 -18.33 -9.19 -11.25
N LYS A 101 -17.13 -8.97 -11.76
CA LYS A 101 -16.50 -9.87 -12.74
C LYS A 101 -15.76 -11.06 -12.13
N GLY A 102 -15.71 -11.16 -10.78
CA GLY A 102 -15.18 -12.32 -10.06
C GLY A 102 -13.66 -12.38 -9.90
N TYR A 103 -12.94 -11.31 -10.25
CA TYR A 103 -11.48 -11.23 -10.09
C TYR A 103 -11.04 -10.92 -8.66
N LEU A 104 -11.91 -10.31 -7.86
CA LEU A 104 -11.73 -10.10 -6.41
C LEU A 104 -12.94 -10.62 -5.64
N LYS A 105 -12.71 -10.90 -4.36
CA LYS A 105 -13.78 -11.22 -3.40
C LYS A 105 -13.97 -10.05 -2.44
N ALA A 106 -15.21 -9.76 -2.07
CA ALA A 106 -15.54 -8.63 -1.19
C ALA A 106 -14.76 -8.65 0.14
N GLY A 107 -14.57 -9.83 0.75
CA GLY A 107 -13.78 -9.98 1.98
C GLY A 107 -12.28 -9.69 1.81
N ASP A 108 -11.75 -9.72 0.60
CA ASP A 108 -10.34 -9.44 0.34
C ASP A 108 -10.10 -7.95 0.10
N VAL A 109 -11.08 -7.20 -0.41
CA VAL A 109 -10.94 -5.76 -0.69
C VAL A 109 -10.51 -4.98 0.55
N LEU A 110 -11.16 -5.21 1.70
CA LEU A 110 -10.77 -4.55 2.94
C LEU A 110 -9.35 -4.89 3.40
N LYS A 111 -8.87 -6.11 3.12
CA LYS A 111 -7.48 -6.50 3.41
C LYS A 111 -6.50 -5.81 2.46
N LEU A 112 -6.86 -5.72 1.18
CA LEU A 112 -6.01 -5.09 0.16
C LEU A 112 -5.85 -3.59 0.41
N GLU A 113 -6.91 -2.93 0.86
CA GLU A 113 -7.00 -1.49 0.98
C GLU A 113 -6.70 -0.94 2.38
N ASN A 114 -6.43 -1.81 3.37
CA ASN A 114 -6.04 -1.37 4.69
C ASN A 114 -4.52 -1.46 4.90
N ALA A 115 -4.00 -0.40 5.51
CA ALA A 115 -2.62 -0.30 5.99
C ALA A 115 -2.60 0.48 7.31
N PRO A 116 -1.49 0.47 8.05
CA PRO A 116 -1.38 1.23 9.29
C PRO A 116 -1.75 2.69 9.11
N GLY A 117 -2.78 3.13 9.86
CA GLY A 117 -3.29 4.50 9.81
C GLY A 117 -4.37 4.75 8.76
N SER A 118 -4.63 3.83 7.81
CA SER A 118 -5.66 4.03 6.79
C SER A 118 -7.08 3.88 7.33
N ASN A 119 -7.32 2.88 8.20
CA ASN A 119 -8.63 2.64 8.84
C ASN A 119 -9.83 2.67 7.88
N LEU A 120 -9.64 2.19 6.65
CA LEU A 120 -10.70 2.16 5.65
C LEU A 120 -11.83 1.24 6.11
N LYS A 121 -13.05 1.74 6.03
CA LYS A 121 -14.27 0.98 6.24
C LYS A 121 -15.08 0.97 4.95
N ALA A 122 -15.70 -0.14 4.67
CA ALA A 122 -16.60 -0.30 3.54
C ALA A 122 -17.87 -1.01 3.98
N THR A 123 -18.99 -0.60 3.43
CA THR A 123 -20.26 -1.34 3.54
C THR A 123 -20.37 -2.28 2.35
N ILE A 124 -20.49 -3.58 2.63
CA ILE A 124 -20.60 -4.63 1.63
C ILE A 124 -22.05 -5.12 1.61
N ASP A 125 -22.66 -5.08 0.44
CA ASP A 125 -23.95 -5.72 0.19
C ASP A 125 -23.72 -7.18 -0.17
N ASN A 126 -24.05 -8.06 0.77
CA ASN A 126 -23.97 -9.51 0.60
C ASN A 126 -25.27 -10.12 0.02
N THR A 127 -26.29 -9.28 -0.27
CA THR A 127 -27.53 -9.75 -0.89
C THR A 127 -27.40 -9.90 -2.40
N THR A 128 -26.43 -9.22 -3.00
CA THR A 128 -26.09 -9.36 -4.41
C THR A 128 -25.16 -10.58 -4.65
N THR A 129 -25.22 -11.13 -5.85
CA THR A 129 -24.36 -12.23 -6.27
C THR A 129 -23.68 -11.87 -7.59
N PRO A 130 -22.36 -11.60 -7.57
CA PRO A 130 -21.45 -11.54 -6.41
C PRO A 130 -21.73 -10.35 -5.49
N PRO A 131 -21.24 -10.37 -4.22
CA PRO A 131 -21.34 -9.25 -3.29
C PRO A 131 -20.68 -7.99 -3.83
N THR A 132 -21.27 -6.82 -3.55
CA THR A 132 -20.78 -5.51 -4.01
C THR A 132 -20.45 -4.57 -2.85
N ILE A 133 -19.60 -3.58 -3.08
CA ILE A 133 -19.35 -2.49 -2.14
C ILE A 133 -20.37 -1.39 -2.42
N THR A 134 -21.24 -1.10 -1.46
CA THR A 134 -22.22 0.01 -1.58
C THR A 134 -21.57 1.34 -1.30
N SER A 135 -20.65 1.41 -0.36
CA SER A 135 -19.88 2.62 -0.04
C SER A 135 -18.52 2.28 0.56
N LEU A 136 -17.56 3.15 0.32
CA LEU A 136 -16.37 3.29 1.14
C LEU A 136 -16.66 4.41 2.13
N ASP A 137 -16.76 4.10 3.43
CA ASP A 137 -17.46 4.99 4.38
C ASP A 137 -16.53 5.99 5.05
N THR A 138 -15.40 5.53 5.56
CA THR A 138 -14.46 6.36 6.32
C THR A 138 -13.03 5.82 6.22
N GLY A 139 -12.07 6.68 6.52
CA GLY A 139 -10.65 6.34 6.48
C GLY A 139 -10.02 6.71 5.14
N THR A 140 -8.87 6.14 4.88
CA THR A 140 -8.09 6.36 3.66
C THR A 140 -7.75 4.99 3.08
N ALA A 141 -7.88 4.80 1.78
CA ALA A 141 -7.37 3.60 1.12
C ALA A 141 -5.84 3.53 1.25
N ALA A 142 -5.31 2.33 1.40
CA ALA A 142 -3.86 2.13 1.45
C ALA A 142 -3.18 2.43 0.11
N LEU A 143 -3.91 2.20 -0.97
CA LEU A 143 -3.45 2.32 -2.34
C LEU A 143 -4.34 3.28 -3.14
N LYS A 144 -3.76 3.95 -4.10
CA LYS A 144 -4.46 4.61 -5.20
C LYS A 144 -4.01 3.99 -6.51
N VAL A 145 -4.94 3.86 -7.45
CA VAL A 145 -4.72 3.25 -8.77
C VAL A 145 -4.68 4.32 -9.83
N TYR A 146 -3.77 4.21 -10.77
CA TYR A 146 -3.70 5.10 -11.92
C TYR A 146 -4.45 4.52 -13.12
N ALA A 147 -4.98 5.41 -13.94
CA ALA A 147 -5.72 5.09 -15.16
C ALA A 147 -4.77 4.67 -16.29
N VAL A 148 -4.04 3.58 -16.08
CA VAL A 148 -3.21 2.98 -17.12
C VAL A 148 -4.07 2.40 -18.23
N THR A 149 -3.58 2.51 -19.46
CA THR A 149 -4.20 1.97 -20.68
C THR A 149 -3.38 0.79 -21.21
N ASP A 150 -3.93 0.07 -22.18
CA ASP A 150 -3.18 -1.00 -22.85
C ASP A 150 -1.93 -0.47 -23.57
N GLN A 151 -1.96 0.75 -24.08
CA GLN A 151 -0.87 1.41 -24.78
C GLN A 151 0.26 1.88 -23.88
N ASP A 152 0.02 2.03 -22.57
CA ASP A 152 1.05 2.47 -21.64
C ASP A 152 2.16 1.41 -21.50
N PRO A 153 3.44 1.82 -21.37
CA PRO A 153 4.55 0.90 -21.22
C PRO A 153 4.46 0.11 -19.90
N SER A 154 5.17 -1.01 -19.84
CA SER A 154 5.25 -1.85 -18.62
C SER A 154 5.80 -1.12 -17.40
N SER A 155 6.59 -0.06 -17.61
CA SER A 155 7.08 0.84 -16.56
C SER A 155 6.06 1.88 -16.09
N ALA A 156 4.87 1.98 -16.72
CA ALA A 156 3.82 2.87 -16.24
C ALA A 156 3.37 2.45 -14.84
N ILE A 157 3.12 3.44 -13.99
CA ILE A 157 2.67 3.20 -12.62
C ILE A 157 1.20 2.75 -12.65
N PHE A 158 0.93 1.55 -12.16
CA PHE A 158 -0.42 1.03 -11.97
C PHE A 158 -1.02 1.50 -10.65
N ALA A 159 -0.29 1.31 -9.54
CA ALA A 159 -0.74 1.71 -8.22
C ALA A 159 0.41 2.18 -7.35
N VAL A 160 0.10 3.06 -6.40
CA VAL A 160 1.04 3.50 -5.35
C VAL A 160 0.33 3.57 -4.01
N SER A 161 1.12 3.57 -2.91
CA SER A 161 0.55 3.88 -1.60
C SER A 161 0.04 5.33 -1.55
N ASP A 162 -1.08 5.55 -0.89
CA ASP A 162 -1.82 6.82 -0.98
C ASP A 162 -1.05 8.02 -0.43
N ASN A 163 -0.08 7.80 0.48
CA ASN A 163 0.81 8.84 0.99
C ASN A 163 1.79 9.42 -0.04
N TYR A 164 1.92 8.81 -1.22
CA TYR A 164 2.85 9.26 -2.25
C TYR A 164 2.14 9.99 -3.38
N THR A 165 2.54 11.20 -3.67
CA THR A 165 2.22 11.93 -4.90
C THR A 165 3.45 11.96 -5.80
N TYR A 166 3.28 11.66 -7.08
CA TYR A 166 4.39 11.49 -8.02
C TYR A 166 5.34 12.69 -8.03
N ASN A 167 6.63 12.39 -7.89
CA ASN A 167 7.72 13.37 -7.86
C ASN A 167 7.55 14.48 -6.80
N THR A 168 6.95 14.16 -5.65
CA THR A 168 6.83 15.09 -4.52
C THR A 168 7.41 14.48 -3.24
N THR A 169 7.80 15.33 -2.28
CA THR A 169 8.24 14.88 -0.96
C THR A 169 7.09 14.23 -0.20
N LEU A 170 7.40 13.19 0.57
CA LEU A 170 6.45 12.64 1.51
C LEU A 170 6.19 13.60 2.67
N THR A 171 5.00 13.56 3.23
CA THR A 171 4.63 14.37 4.39
C THR A 171 4.39 13.50 5.61
N ALA A 172 4.68 14.01 6.82
CA ALA A 172 4.47 13.26 8.05
C ALA A 172 2.99 12.89 8.29
N ALA A 173 2.07 13.73 7.79
CA ALA A 173 0.62 13.48 7.85
C ALA A 173 0.12 12.52 6.77
N GLY A 174 0.98 12.12 5.81
CA GLY A 174 0.59 11.22 4.72
C GLY A 174 0.25 9.82 5.23
N VAL A 175 -0.92 9.33 4.90
CA VAL A 175 -1.41 8.00 5.25
C VAL A 175 -1.35 7.10 3.99
N PRO A 176 -0.89 5.87 4.11
CA PRO A 176 -0.31 5.16 5.27
C PRO A 176 1.11 5.57 5.61
N TYR A 177 1.95 5.35 6.19
CA TYR A 177 3.41 5.41 6.43
C TYR A 177 4.06 6.77 6.64
N GLY A 178 3.41 7.91 6.37
CA GLY A 178 4.02 9.25 6.50
C GLY A 178 5.30 9.36 5.67
N THR A 179 6.40 9.78 6.30
CA THR A 179 7.72 9.92 5.65
C THR A 179 8.56 8.63 5.67
N LYS A 180 8.07 7.52 6.23
CA LYS A 180 8.85 6.28 6.35
C LYS A 180 9.16 5.60 5.02
N GLY A 181 8.36 5.87 3.99
CA GLY A 181 8.52 5.33 2.65
C GLY A 181 7.18 5.23 1.90
N PHE A 182 7.23 4.67 0.72
CA PHE A 182 6.07 4.48 -0.15
C PHE A 182 6.24 3.22 -1.02
N ILE A 183 5.15 2.80 -1.61
CA ILE A 183 5.07 1.59 -2.43
C ILE A 183 4.70 2.01 -3.84
N VAL A 184 5.30 1.38 -4.82
CA VAL A 184 4.95 1.52 -6.24
C VAL A 184 4.75 0.15 -6.85
N ILE A 185 3.71 0.03 -7.68
CA ILE A 185 3.42 -1.15 -8.47
C ILE A 185 3.29 -0.69 -9.92
N GLN A 186 4.09 -1.26 -10.80
CA GLN A 186 4.10 -0.93 -12.22
C GLN A 186 3.17 -1.86 -13.02
N LYS A 187 2.72 -1.41 -14.17
CA LYS A 187 1.87 -2.17 -15.11
C LYS A 187 2.50 -3.49 -15.55
N GLY A 188 3.83 -3.59 -15.56
CA GLY A 188 4.55 -4.82 -15.81
C GLY A 188 4.59 -5.82 -14.65
N GLY A 189 3.90 -5.54 -13.52
CA GLY A 189 3.86 -6.40 -12.32
C GLY A 189 5.04 -6.20 -11.37
N ASN A 190 6.00 -5.33 -11.70
CA ASN A 190 7.07 -4.98 -10.79
C ASN A 190 6.50 -4.18 -9.61
N ALA A 191 6.88 -4.55 -8.39
CA ALA A 191 6.45 -3.85 -7.18
C ALA A 191 7.64 -3.68 -6.23
N ALA A 192 7.80 -2.48 -5.70
CA ALA A 192 8.91 -2.14 -4.83
C ALA A 192 8.50 -1.15 -3.73
N VAL A 193 9.26 -1.21 -2.63
CA VAL A 193 9.17 -0.26 -1.52
C VAL A 193 10.32 0.71 -1.62
N PHE A 194 10.02 2.00 -1.56
CA PHE A 194 10.99 3.09 -1.66
C PHE A 194 11.05 3.91 -0.36
N LYS A 195 12.20 4.54 -0.13
CA LYS A 195 12.41 5.46 1.00
C LYS A 195 12.00 6.88 0.63
N GLU A 196 11.80 7.74 1.64
CA GLU A 196 11.47 9.15 1.47
C GLU A 196 12.39 9.86 0.45
N GLY A 197 13.71 9.74 0.58
CA GLY A 197 14.67 10.38 -0.32
C GLY A 197 14.59 9.94 -1.78
N GLN A 198 13.85 8.89 -2.09
CA GLN A 198 13.64 8.38 -3.44
C GLN A 198 12.32 8.87 -4.07
N ALA A 199 11.52 9.64 -3.33
CA ALA A 199 10.20 10.10 -3.76
C ALA A 199 10.26 11.13 -4.90
N GLN A 200 11.37 11.83 -5.02
CA GLN A 200 11.56 12.88 -6.01
C GLN A 200 12.72 12.57 -6.96
N LEU A 201 12.65 13.16 -8.14
CA LEU A 201 13.71 13.10 -9.16
C LEU A 201 15.10 13.50 -8.60
N ALA A 202 15.13 14.45 -7.67
CA ALA A 202 16.38 14.87 -7.00
C ALA A 202 17.08 13.72 -6.26
N GLY A 203 16.33 12.79 -5.68
CA GLY A 203 16.87 11.58 -5.03
C GLY A 203 17.56 10.60 -5.98
N TRP A 204 17.46 10.82 -7.29
CA TRP A 204 18.04 10.01 -8.35
C TRP A 204 19.08 10.81 -9.18
N GLY A 205 19.67 11.83 -8.55
CA GLY A 205 20.67 12.69 -9.21
C GLY A 205 20.11 13.57 -10.34
N GLY A 206 18.80 13.74 -10.41
CA GLY A 206 18.15 14.49 -11.49
C GLY A 206 18.00 13.70 -12.80
N ASP A 207 18.39 12.43 -12.83
CA ASP A 207 18.25 11.57 -14.03
C ASP A 207 16.81 11.08 -14.17
N LYS A 208 16.11 11.65 -15.15
CA LYS A 208 14.71 11.32 -15.44
C LYS A 208 14.51 9.87 -15.89
N THR A 209 15.47 9.32 -16.62
CA THR A 209 15.39 7.95 -17.14
C THR A 209 15.54 6.95 -16.00
N VAL A 210 16.50 7.18 -15.09
CA VAL A 210 16.68 6.34 -13.91
C VAL A 210 15.43 6.43 -13.01
N PHE A 211 14.93 7.64 -12.76
CA PHE A 211 13.71 7.84 -11.96
C PHE A 211 12.51 7.09 -12.55
N GLN A 212 12.26 7.23 -13.86
CA GLN A 212 11.14 6.56 -14.53
C GLN A 212 11.29 5.04 -14.62
N ASN A 213 12.52 4.52 -14.72
CA ASN A 213 12.75 3.08 -14.72
C ASN A 213 12.54 2.47 -13.34
N GLN A 214 12.86 3.18 -12.28
CA GLN A 214 12.77 2.69 -10.90
C GLN A 214 11.38 2.93 -10.30
N ILE A 215 10.93 4.17 -10.30
CA ILE A 215 9.61 4.54 -9.76
C ILE A 215 8.51 4.22 -10.76
N GLY A 216 8.72 4.54 -12.02
CA GLY A 216 7.74 4.40 -13.09
C GLY A 216 7.38 5.73 -13.74
N MET A 217 6.53 5.65 -14.76
CA MET A 217 5.98 6.78 -15.49
C MET A 217 4.50 6.93 -15.15
N LEU A 218 4.00 8.17 -15.13
CA LEU A 218 2.54 8.36 -15.08
C LEU A 218 1.90 7.90 -16.39
N PRO A 219 0.65 7.40 -16.37
CA PRO A 219 -0.05 7.01 -17.59
C PRO A 219 -0.09 8.15 -18.62
N GLY A 220 0.28 7.82 -19.84
CA GLY A 220 0.37 8.75 -20.96
C GLY A 220 1.57 9.71 -20.94
N ASP A 221 2.51 9.55 -20.00
CA ASP A 221 3.77 10.28 -20.03
C ASP A 221 4.73 9.70 -21.08
N VAL A 222 5.63 10.54 -21.57
CA VAL A 222 6.69 10.15 -22.50
C VAL A 222 8.00 9.95 -21.75
N ALA A 223 8.79 8.96 -22.15
CA ALA A 223 10.11 8.70 -21.59
C ALA A 223 11.00 9.96 -21.60
N GLY A 224 11.66 10.25 -20.49
CA GLY A 224 12.48 11.45 -20.29
C GLY A 224 11.69 12.73 -19.96
N THR A 225 10.35 12.67 -19.85
CA THR A 225 9.49 13.78 -19.45
C THR A 225 8.79 13.46 -18.14
N ILE A 226 8.96 14.29 -17.12
CA ILE A 226 8.28 14.12 -15.83
C ILE A 226 6.99 14.91 -15.87
N GLY A 227 5.87 14.20 -15.93
CA GLY A 227 4.54 14.77 -15.83
C GLY A 227 4.13 15.14 -14.40
N ALA A 228 3.00 15.81 -14.27
CA ALA A 228 2.35 16.06 -12.99
C ALA A 228 1.17 15.10 -12.79
N GLU A 229 0.99 14.64 -11.57
CA GLU A 229 -0.17 13.84 -11.20
C GLU A 229 -1.45 14.68 -11.31
N VAL A 230 -2.38 14.23 -12.16
CA VAL A 230 -3.68 14.90 -12.35
C VAL A 230 -4.81 14.00 -11.84
N ALA A 231 -5.81 14.61 -11.22
CA ALA A 231 -6.95 13.88 -10.63
C ALA A 231 -7.69 13.00 -11.62
N ALA A 232 -7.81 13.44 -12.88
CA ALA A 232 -8.48 12.69 -13.93
C ALA A 232 -7.82 11.37 -14.32
N LYS A 233 -6.53 11.19 -13.98
CA LYS A 233 -5.76 9.98 -14.29
C LYS A 233 -5.57 9.05 -13.08
N ARG A 234 -6.24 9.31 -11.98
CA ARG A 234 -6.14 8.46 -10.79
C ARG A 234 -7.53 8.08 -10.26
N LEU A 235 -7.60 6.87 -9.74
CA LEU A 235 -8.71 6.36 -8.95
C LEU A 235 -8.25 6.37 -7.50
N ARG A 236 -8.88 7.17 -6.68
CA ARG A 236 -8.56 7.36 -5.28
C ARG A 236 -9.82 7.46 -4.46
N PHE A 237 -9.82 6.88 -3.30
CA PHE A 237 -10.82 7.18 -2.27
C PHE A 237 -10.35 8.42 -1.49
N PRO A 238 -11.22 9.44 -1.32
CA PRO A 238 -10.89 10.69 -0.67
C PRO A 238 -10.52 10.56 0.80
#